data_fdc6f9d67d1afb53b8d727c1cbb3d36b
#
_entry.id   fdc6f9d67d1afb53b8d727c1cbb3d36b
#
_cell.length_a   1.000
_cell.length_b   1.000
_cell.length_c   1.000
_cell.angle_alpha   90.00
_cell.angle_beta   90.00
_cell.angle_gamma   90.00
#
_symmetry.space_group_name_H-M   'P 1'
#
loop_
_entity.id
_entity.type
_entity.pdbx_description
1 polymer ?
#
loop_
_entity_poly.entity_id
_entity_poly.type
_entity_poly.pdbx_seq_one_letter_code
_entity_poly.pdbx_strand_id
1 'polypeptide(L)'
;RFDCILANPPFVPSPDESLKFRDGGTSGENILRAIIEGSSQHLELEGRLCIVTDLVDVDRYEAKLRAWMGLAACYGLILTTADRDEILFSVPHCHAPFGQSFEDYNGELDRWIANFRGSNLHAVNFGYILIWLRPKGKASDITRRTIHNPSSPIWEQVQDWVEQRLLWDSDEAGSMVLALHPDL
;
A
#
# COMPACT_ATOMS: atom_id res chain seq x y z
N ARG A 1 18.57 8.38 11.78
CA ARG A 1 17.26 8.52 11.12
C ARG A 1 17.43 8.85 9.65
N PHE A 2 16.37 8.75 8.87
CA PHE A 2 16.40 8.87 7.41
C PHE A 2 15.34 9.88 6.96
N ASP A 3 15.67 10.68 5.95
CA ASP A 3 14.71 11.59 5.29
C ASP A 3 13.73 10.81 4.40
N CYS A 4 14.16 9.64 3.90
CA CYS A 4 13.36 8.80 3.04
C CYS A 4 13.67 7.33 3.25
N ILE A 5 12.62 6.50 3.34
CA ILE A 5 12.69 5.05 3.29
C ILE A 5 11.89 4.59 2.08
N LEU A 6 12.53 3.81 1.20
CA LEU A 6 11.88 3.14 0.08
C LEU A 6 11.82 1.64 0.39
N ALA A 7 10.65 1.04 0.22
CA ALA A 7 10.46 -0.37 0.50
C ALA A 7 9.66 -1.09 -0.60
N ASN A 8 10.13 -2.28 -0.94
CA ASN A 8 9.41 -3.28 -1.74
C ASN A 8 9.49 -4.59 -0.96
N PRO A 9 8.71 -4.74 0.11
CA PRO A 9 8.75 -5.94 0.94
C PRO A 9 8.11 -7.15 0.23
N PRO A 10 8.35 -8.38 0.70
CA PRO A 10 7.48 -9.50 0.36
C PRO A 10 6.04 -9.20 0.82
N PHE A 11 5.09 -9.19 -0.11
CA PHE A 11 3.72 -8.74 0.15
C PHE A 11 2.63 -9.66 -0.42
N VAL A 12 2.99 -10.70 -1.16
CA VAL A 12 2.01 -11.58 -1.79
C VAL A 12 1.37 -12.50 -0.75
N PRO A 13 0.03 -12.48 -0.58
CA PRO A 13 -0.68 -13.49 0.19
C PRO A 13 -0.43 -14.88 -0.39
N SER A 14 0.26 -15.74 0.34
CA SER A 14 0.73 -17.03 -0.16
C SER A 14 0.35 -18.17 0.77
N PRO A 15 -0.04 -19.36 0.24
CA PRO A 15 -0.33 -20.56 1.04
C PRO A 15 0.92 -21.12 1.72
N ASP A 16 2.09 -20.79 1.23
CA ASP A 16 3.38 -21.18 1.78
C ASP A 16 4.41 -20.06 1.62
N GLU A 17 5.53 -20.16 2.32
CA GLU A 17 6.61 -19.17 2.28
C GLU A 17 7.80 -19.68 1.45
N SER A 18 7.54 -20.22 0.27
CA SER A 18 8.56 -20.82 -0.60
C SER A 18 9.49 -19.78 -1.23
N LEU A 19 8.99 -18.60 -1.54
CA LEU A 19 9.73 -17.50 -2.16
C LEU A 19 9.86 -16.30 -1.20
N LYS A 20 10.90 -16.30 -0.39
CA LYS A 20 11.13 -15.27 0.66
C LYS A 20 11.11 -13.82 0.17
N PHE A 21 11.39 -13.58 -1.11
CA PHE A 21 11.37 -12.22 -1.69
C PHE A 21 9.97 -11.81 -2.18
N ARG A 22 9.01 -12.75 -2.25
CA ARG A 22 7.66 -12.54 -2.76
C ARG A 22 6.60 -12.73 -1.67
N ASP A 23 6.72 -13.83 -0.92
CA ASP A 23 5.66 -14.34 -0.06
C ASP A 23 5.62 -13.57 1.27
N GLY A 24 4.54 -12.85 1.50
CA GLY A 24 4.30 -12.02 2.69
C GLY A 24 3.53 -12.71 3.82
N GLY A 25 3.46 -14.05 3.79
CA GLY A 25 2.62 -14.85 4.68
C GLY A 25 1.19 -15.00 4.14
N THR A 26 0.34 -15.69 4.88
CA THR A 26 -1.02 -16.04 4.43
C THR A 26 -1.87 -14.83 4.06
N SER A 27 -1.71 -13.71 4.77
CA SER A 27 -2.40 -12.44 4.47
C SER A 27 -1.59 -11.48 3.59
N GLY A 28 -0.29 -11.74 3.38
CA GLY A 28 0.61 -10.82 2.67
C GLY A 28 1.05 -9.59 3.47
N GLU A 29 0.51 -9.33 4.65
CA GLU A 29 0.67 -8.05 5.36
C GLU A 29 1.68 -8.07 6.52
N ASN A 30 2.25 -9.22 6.88
CA ASN A 30 3.08 -9.34 8.09
C ASN A 30 4.32 -8.41 8.08
N ILE A 31 5.08 -8.45 6.99
CA ILE A 31 6.30 -7.64 6.84
C ILE A 31 5.95 -6.19 6.57
N LEU A 32 4.95 -5.94 5.73
CA LEU A 32 4.45 -4.61 5.45
C LEU A 32 4.04 -3.87 6.72
N ARG A 33 3.26 -4.52 7.57
CA ARG A 33 2.84 -4.00 8.87
C ARG A 33 4.05 -3.66 9.76
N ALA A 34 5.00 -4.57 9.90
CA ALA A 34 6.19 -4.35 10.72
C ALA A 34 7.03 -3.15 10.23
N ILE A 35 7.15 -2.95 8.91
CA ILE A 35 7.84 -1.79 8.34
C ILE A 35 7.11 -0.50 8.71
N ILE A 36 5.78 -0.45 8.56
CA ILE A 36 4.99 0.74 8.86
C ILE A 36 5.03 1.05 10.36
N GLU A 37 4.80 0.07 11.23
CA GLU A 37 4.86 0.23 12.70
C GLU A 37 6.22 0.74 13.17
N GLY A 38 7.31 0.27 12.56
CA GLY A 38 8.68 0.69 12.89
C GLY A 38 9.10 2.03 12.30
N SER A 39 8.43 2.48 11.24
CA SER A 39 8.92 3.60 10.42
C SER A 39 9.11 4.91 11.18
N SER A 40 8.22 5.25 12.10
CA SER A 40 8.27 6.49 12.88
C SER A 40 9.50 6.62 13.79
N GLN A 41 10.14 5.50 14.12
CA GLN A 41 11.37 5.48 14.93
C GLN A 41 12.63 5.75 14.09
N HIS A 42 12.55 5.50 12.79
CA HIS A 42 13.67 5.55 11.85
C HIS A 42 13.62 6.75 10.89
N LEU A 43 12.46 7.35 10.70
CA LEU A 43 12.32 8.57 9.91
C LEU A 43 12.64 9.83 10.72
N GLU A 44 13.18 10.83 10.06
CA GLU A 44 13.22 12.19 10.56
C GLU A 44 11.80 12.81 10.59
N LEU A 45 11.65 13.94 11.26
CA LEU A 45 10.43 14.74 11.16
C LEU A 45 10.28 15.20 9.69
N GLU A 46 9.06 15.12 9.16
CA GLU A 46 8.76 15.37 7.74
C GLU A 46 9.41 14.36 6.77
N GLY A 47 10.10 13.36 7.32
CA GLY A 47 10.62 12.24 6.55
C GLY A 47 9.49 11.39 5.95
N ARG A 48 9.80 10.69 4.87
CA ARG A 48 8.82 9.93 4.09
C ARG A 48 9.14 8.44 3.97
N LEU A 49 8.07 7.63 4.00
CA LEU A 49 8.11 6.21 3.68
C LEU A 49 7.30 5.98 2.41
N CYS A 50 7.93 5.36 1.41
CA CYS A 50 7.29 5.01 0.15
C CYS A 50 7.36 3.50 -0.05
N ILE A 51 6.21 2.86 -0.20
CA ILE A 51 6.11 1.40 -0.33
C ILE A 51 5.34 1.05 -1.60
N VAL A 52 5.84 0.09 -2.35
CA VAL A 52 5.08 -0.64 -3.36
C VAL A 52 4.63 -1.97 -2.76
N THR A 53 3.37 -2.35 -2.94
CA THR A 53 2.81 -3.52 -2.26
C THR A 53 1.50 -3.98 -2.91
N ASP A 54 1.10 -5.20 -2.61
CA ASP A 54 -0.30 -5.60 -2.72
C ASP A 54 -1.08 -5.09 -1.50
N LEU A 55 -2.24 -4.52 -1.75
CA LEU A 55 -3.17 -3.98 -0.77
C LEU A 55 -4.33 -4.95 -0.63
N VAL A 56 -4.45 -5.56 0.53
CA VAL A 56 -5.51 -6.53 0.81
C VAL A 56 -6.71 -5.81 1.41
N ASP A 57 -7.91 -6.02 0.84
CA ASP A 57 -9.16 -5.41 1.30
C ASP A 57 -9.04 -3.88 1.40
N VAL A 58 -8.83 -3.22 0.27
CA VAL A 58 -8.50 -1.78 0.17
C VAL A 58 -9.48 -0.87 0.91
N ASP A 59 -10.73 -1.24 1.07
CA ASP A 59 -11.73 -0.45 1.80
C ASP A 59 -11.42 -0.28 3.29
N ARG A 60 -10.59 -1.17 3.84
CA ARG A 60 -10.14 -1.11 5.23
C ARG A 60 -8.78 -0.46 5.42
N TYR A 61 -8.10 -0.10 4.30
CA TYR A 61 -6.68 0.23 4.36
C TYR A 61 -6.37 1.53 5.09
N GLU A 62 -7.24 2.52 5.01
CA GLU A 62 -7.10 3.76 5.78
C GLU A 62 -7.15 3.49 7.29
N ALA A 63 -8.06 2.61 7.73
CA ALA A 63 -8.16 2.21 9.13
C ALA A 63 -6.94 1.35 9.57
N LYS A 64 -6.49 0.42 8.72
CA LYS A 64 -5.28 -0.38 8.97
C LYS A 64 -4.07 0.53 9.13
N LEU A 65 -3.87 1.46 8.21
CA LEU A 65 -2.72 2.36 8.23
C LEU A 65 -2.73 3.25 9.48
N ARG A 66 -3.89 3.78 9.90
CA ARG A 66 -4.03 4.50 11.17
C ARG A 66 -3.63 3.64 12.38
N ALA A 67 -4.08 2.39 12.40
CA ALA A 67 -3.76 1.46 13.48
C ALA A 67 -2.25 1.13 13.54
N TRP A 68 -1.62 0.91 12.39
CA TRP A 68 -0.19 0.58 12.29
C TRP A 68 0.72 1.78 12.60
N MET A 69 0.31 2.98 12.24
CA MET A 69 1.03 4.20 12.62
C MET A 69 0.89 4.54 14.12
N GLY A 70 -0.11 4.01 14.79
CA GLY A 70 -0.34 4.20 16.23
C GLY A 70 -0.48 5.67 16.60
N LEU A 71 0.40 6.17 17.47
CA LEU A 71 0.40 7.56 17.93
C LEU A 71 1.19 8.52 17.01
N ALA A 72 1.86 8.00 15.99
CA ALA A 72 2.60 8.84 15.05
C ALA A 72 1.65 9.55 14.09
N ALA A 73 1.66 10.87 14.12
CA ALA A 73 0.88 11.66 13.17
C ALA A 73 1.52 11.62 11.77
N CYS A 74 0.70 11.46 10.74
CA CYS A 74 1.18 11.41 9.37
C CYS A 74 0.16 11.96 8.35
N TYR A 75 0.67 12.39 7.21
CA TYR A 75 -0.06 12.37 5.97
C TYR A 75 0.13 11.01 5.32
N GLY A 76 -0.97 10.35 4.93
CA GLY A 76 -0.95 9.06 4.26
C GLY A 76 -1.70 9.13 2.93
N LEU A 77 -1.04 8.73 1.86
CA LEU A 77 -1.67 8.57 0.55
C LEU A 77 -1.57 7.11 0.14
N ILE A 78 -2.74 6.48 -0.02
CA ILE A 78 -2.87 5.11 -0.51
C ILE A 78 -3.32 5.20 -1.97
N LEU A 79 -2.48 4.71 -2.86
CA LEU A 79 -2.77 4.68 -4.29
C LEU A 79 -3.12 3.26 -4.71
N THR A 80 -4.30 3.08 -5.30
CA THR A 80 -4.85 1.80 -5.71
C THR A 80 -5.00 1.73 -7.23
N THR A 81 -4.99 0.52 -7.78
CA THR A 81 -5.31 0.24 -9.18
C THR A 81 -6.62 -0.53 -9.28
N ALA A 82 -6.66 -1.65 -9.99
CA ALA A 82 -7.84 -2.50 -10.09
C ALA A 82 -7.79 -3.65 -9.07
N ASP A 83 -8.95 -4.00 -8.53
CA ASP A 83 -9.10 -5.16 -7.66
C ASP A 83 -8.93 -6.46 -8.47
N ARG A 84 -8.27 -7.43 -7.85
CA ARG A 84 -8.14 -8.80 -8.31
C ARG A 84 -8.85 -9.71 -7.33
N ASP A 85 -9.85 -10.43 -7.81
CA ASP A 85 -10.52 -11.48 -7.03
C ASP A 85 -9.60 -12.71 -6.83
N GLU A 86 -10.12 -13.76 -6.20
CA GLU A 86 -9.36 -14.97 -5.91
C GLU A 86 -8.75 -15.64 -7.15
N ILE A 87 -9.42 -15.57 -8.29
CA ILE A 87 -8.96 -16.19 -9.54
C ILE A 87 -7.93 -15.31 -10.24
N LEU A 88 -8.27 -14.03 -10.45
CA LEU A 88 -7.37 -13.06 -11.07
C LEU A 88 -6.07 -12.88 -10.29
N PHE A 89 -6.12 -13.09 -8.96
CA PHE A 89 -4.95 -13.07 -8.12
C PHE A 89 -4.19 -14.40 -8.16
N SER A 90 -4.85 -15.54 -7.99
CA SER A 90 -4.17 -16.84 -7.79
C SER A 90 -3.52 -17.36 -9.06
N VAL A 91 -4.19 -17.27 -10.22
CA VAL A 91 -3.69 -17.82 -11.49
C VAL A 91 -2.27 -17.34 -11.86
N PRO A 92 -1.94 -16.04 -11.80
CA PRO A 92 -0.58 -15.57 -12.13
C PRO A 92 0.49 -15.99 -11.11
N HIS A 93 0.09 -16.39 -9.90
CA HIS A 93 1.00 -16.77 -8.83
C HIS A 93 1.30 -18.27 -8.79
N CYS A 94 0.48 -19.10 -9.46
CA CYS A 94 0.77 -20.52 -9.61
C CYS A 94 2.05 -20.71 -10.41
N HIS A 95 3.00 -21.41 -9.82
CA HIS A 95 4.26 -21.73 -10.47
C HIS A 95 4.10 -23.06 -11.21
N ALA A 96 4.10 -23.00 -12.54
CA ALA A 96 4.09 -24.19 -13.39
C ALA A 96 5.51 -24.42 -13.96
N PRO A 97 6.38 -25.16 -13.26
CA PRO A 97 7.69 -25.51 -13.80
C PRO A 97 7.53 -26.36 -15.04
N PHE A 98 8.51 -26.25 -15.93
CA PHE A 98 8.50 -27.01 -17.20
C PHE A 98 8.32 -28.50 -16.92
N GLY A 99 7.30 -29.12 -17.51
CA GLY A 99 6.99 -30.55 -17.33
C GLY A 99 6.00 -30.87 -16.21
N GLN A 100 5.47 -29.86 -15.52
CA GLN A 100 4.40 -30.06 -14.55
C GLN A 100 3.11 -30.56 -15.26
N SER A 101 2.43 -31.53 -14.65
CA SER A 101 1.16 -32.00 -15.15
C SER A 101 0.04 -30.99 -14.94
N PHE A 102 -1.04 -31.10 -15.69
CA PHE A 102 -2.23 -30.26 -15.48
C PHE A 102 -2.87 -30.54 -14.10
N GLU A 103 -2.77 -31.74 -13.60
CA GLU A 103 -3.27 -32.12 -12.26
C GLU A 103 -2.46 -31.40 -11.17
N ASP A 104 -1.13 -31.37 -11.28
CA ASP A 104 -0.26 -30.65 -10.33
C ASP A 104 -0.55 -29.14 -10.33
N TYR A 105 -0.74 -28.55 -11.51
CA TYR A 105 -1.10 -27.15 -11.64
C TYR A 105 -2.44 -26.84 -10.96
N ASN A 106 -3.46 -27.66 -11.20
CA ASN A 106 -4.76 -27.49 -10.55
C ASN A 106 -4.67 -27.64 -9.04
N GLY A 107 -3.91 -28.61 -8.54
CA GLY A 107 -3.66 -28.79 -7.12
C GLY A 107 -2.96 -27.58 -6.47
N GLU A 108 -2.04 -26.93 -7.20
CA GLU A 108 -1.43 -25.68 -6.76
C GLU A 108 -2.43 -24.55 -6.74
N LEU A 109 -3.20 -24.36 -7.80
CA LEU A 109 -4.24 -23.33 -7.90
C LEU A 109 -5.27 -23.46 -6.76
N ASP A 110 -5.70 -24.67 -6.48
CA ASP A 110 -6.64 -24.94 -5.38
C ASP A 110 -6.07 -24.51 -4.02
N ARG A 111 -4.77 -24.72 -3.80
CA ARG A 111 -4.09 -24.25 -2.56
C ARG A 111 -4.07 -22.73 -2.46
N TRP A 112 -3.81 -22.02 -3.57
CA TRP A 112 -3.83 -20.55 -3.59
C TRP A 112 -5.24 -20.03 -3.31
N ILE A 113 -6.27 -20.57 -3.95
CA ILE A 113 -7.67 -20.19 -3.71
C ILE A 113 -8.08 -20.52 -2.27
N ALA A 114 -7.67 -21.66 -1.74
CA ALA A 114 -7.96 -22.05 -0.36
C ALA A 114 -7.29 -21.09 0.65
N ASN A 115 -6.06 -20.64 0.37
CA ASN A 115 -5.40 -19.63 1.21
C ASN A 115 -6.15 -18.30 1.17
N PHE A 116 -6.55 -17.85 -0.01
CA PHE A 116 -7.30 -16.61 -0.20
C PHE A 116 -8.60 -16.63 0.64
N ARG A 117 -9.39 -17.69 0.51
CA ARG A 117 -10.64 -17.89 1.27
C ARG A 117 -10.38 -18.08 2.76
N GLY A 118 -9.42 -18.92 3.13
CA GLY A 118 -9.07 -19.23 4.52
C GLY A 118 -8.55 -18.02 5.30
N SER A 119 -7.88 -17.11 4.62
CA SER A 119 -7.43 -15.81 5.16
C SER A 119 -8.51 -14.72 5.11
N ASN A 120 -9.73 -15.08 4.68
CA ASN A 120 -10.87 -14.17 4.56
C ASN A 120 -10.56 -12.93 3.70
N LEU A 121 -9.81 -13.12 2.62
CA LEU A 121 -9.52 -12.07 1.66
C LEU A 121 -10.67 -11.93 0.66
N HIS A 122 -11.02 -10.70 0.30
CA HIS A 122 -12.09 -10.43 -0.67
C HIS A 122 -11.52 -9.95 -2.00
N ALA A 123 -10.48 -9.12 -1.94
CA ALA A 123 -9.78 -8.64 -3.10
C ALA A 123 -8.33 -8.28 -2.75
N VAL A 124 -7.47 -8.33 -3.74
CA VAL A 124 -6.08 -7.83 -3.66
C VAL A 124 -5.87 -6.80 -4.76
N ASN A 125 -5.30 -5.67 -4.40
CA ASN A 125 -5.06 -4.56 -5.30
C ASN A 125 -3.57 -4.22 -5.30
N PHE A 126 -2.97 -4.11 -6.46
CA PHE A 126 -1.60 -3.59 -6.54
C PHE A 126 -1.62 -2.09 -6.33
N GLY A 127 -0.71 -1.58 -5.49
CA GLY A 127 -0.70 -0.17 -5.19
C GLY A 127 0.53 0.34 -4.45
N TYR A 128 0.39 1.55 -3.92
CA TYR A 128 1.46 2.23 -3.21
C TYR A 128 0.94 2.81 -1.91
N ILE A 129 1.80 2.81 -0.89
CA ILE A 129 1.58 3.52 0.37
C ILE A 129 2.66 4.57 0.49
N LEU A 130 2.25 5.83 0.59
CA LEU A 130 3.12 6.98 0.77
C LEU A 130 2.78 7.63 2.10
N ILE A 131 3.76 7.78 2.99
CA ILE A 131 3.58 8.34 4.32
C ILE A 131 4.58 9.45 4.52
N TRP A 132 4.14 10.60 5.03
CA TRP A 132 4.97 11.70 5.50
C TRP A 132 4.70 11.90 7.00
N LEU A 133 5.76 11.86 7.81
CA LEU A 133 5.61 12.11 9.25
C LEU A 133 5.28 13.58 9.51
N ARG A 134 4.36 13.78 10.44
CA ARG A 134 3.97 15.11 10.93
C ARG A 134 4.52 15.38 12.33
N PRO A 135 4.60 16.65 12.76
CA PRO A 135 4.89 17.00 14.13
C PRO A 135 3.93 16.33 15.14
N LYS A 136 4.44 16.01 16.30
CA LYS A 136 3.64 15.44 17.40
C LYS A 136 2.47 16.34 17.76
N GLY A 137 1.32 15.74 18.05
CA GLY A 137 0.11 16.46 18.42
C GLY A 137 -0.80 16.87 17.25
N LYS A 138 -0.35 16.68 16.00
CA LYS A 138 -1.20 16.81 14.83
C LYS A 138 -2.04 15.53 14.62
N ALA A 139 -3.18 15.64 13.99
CA ALA A 139 -3.99 14.48 13.59
C ALA A 139 -3.42 13.86 12.30
N SER A 140 -3.56 12.54 12.14
CA SER A 140 -3.25 11.90 10.86
C SER A 140 -4.33 12.18 9.83
N ASP A 141 -3.93 12.57 8.62
CA ASP A 141 -4.79 12.67 7.44
C ASP A 141 -4.37 11.58 6.46
N ILE A 142 -5.23 10.57 6.30
CA ILE A 142 -4.99 9.43 5.41
C ILE A 142 -6.08 9.40 4.36
N THR A 143 -5.66 9.39 3.11
CA THR A 143 -6.54 9.46 1.94
C THR A 143 -6.22 8.32 0.98
N ARG A 144 -7.26 7.76 0.35
CA ARG A 144 -7.13 6.79 -0.73
C ARG A 144 -7.51 7.41 -2.07
N ARG A 145 -6.77 7.08 -3.12
CA ARG A 145 -7.03 7.48 -4.51
C ARG A 145 -6.79 6.32 -5.46
N THR A 146 -7.60 6.22 -6.49
CA THR A 146 -7.44 5.20 -7.54
C THR A 146 -6.67 5.78 -8.72
N ILE A 147 -5.66 5.06 -9.18
CA ILE A 147 -4.91 5.37 -10.40
C ILE A 147 -5.67 4.74 -11.57
N HIS A 148 -6.29 5.56 -12.40
CA HIS A 148 -7.06 5.07 -13.55
C HIS A 148 -6.17 4.67 -14.73
N ASN A 149 -5.00 5.28 -14.85
CA ASN A 149 -4.01 4.93 -15.88
C ASN A 149 -2.64 4.67 -15.23
N PRO A 150 -2.36 3.41 -14.82
CA PRO A 150 -1.10 3.08 -14.12
C PRO A 150 0.15 3.24 -15.01
N SER A 151 0.00 3.40 -16.33
CA SER A 151 1.10 3.64 -17.26
C SER A 151 1.50 5.12 -17.33
N SER A 152 0.70 6.03 -16.79
CA SER A 152 1.02 7.46 -16.77
C SER A 152 1.82 7.81 -15.51
N PRO A 153 2.85 8.67 -15.63
CA PRO A 153 3.51 9.23 -14.45
C PRO A 153 2.50 10.00 -13.59
N ILE A 154 2.55 9.77 -12.27
CA ILE A 154 1.64 10.43 -11.30
C ILE A 154 2.41 11.29 -10.29
N TRP A 155 3.70 11.51 -10.54
CA TRP A 155 4.56 12.18 -9.57
C TRP A 155 4.12 13.62 -9.29
N GLU A 156 3.75 14.37 -10.32
CA GLU A 156 3.28 15.75 -10.17
C GLU A 156 2.02 15.81 -9.30
N GLN A 157 1.03 14.96 -9.57
CA GLN A 157 -0.19 14.88 -8.77
C GLN A 157 0.06 14.50 -7.30
N VAL A 158 1.03 13.61 -7.06
CA VAL A 158 1.46 13.26 -5.69
C VAL A 158 2.12 14.45 -5.01
N GLN A 159 2.98 15.17 -5.73
CA GLN A 159 3.66 16.35 -5.21
C GLN A 159 2.66 17.44 -4.86
N ASP A 160 1.74 17.77 -5.76
CA ASP A 160 0.67 18.74 -5.53
C ASP A 160 -0.18 18.36 -4.31
N TRP A 161 -0.50 17.06 -4.18
CA TRP A 161 -1.27 16.56 -3.04
C TRP A 161 -0.54 16.80 -1.71
N VAL A 162 0.78 16.56 -1.66
CA VAL A 162 1.61 16.79 -0.46
C VAL A 162 1.72 18.29 -0.16
N GLU A 163 2.03 19.10 -1.16
CA GLU A 163 2.19 20.54 -1.00
C GLU A 163 0.91 21.18 -0.45
N GLN A 164 -0.25 20.81 -0.97
CA GLN A 164 -1.54 21.24 -0.43
C GLN A 164 -1.69 20.93 1.06
N ARG A 165 -1.29 19.72 1.51
CA ARG A 165 -1.40 19.34 2.94
C ARG A 165 -0.44 20.12 3.81
N LEU A 166 0.78 20.30 3.36
CA LEU A 166 1.77 21.11 4.08
C LEU A 166 1.30 22.56 4.20
N LEU A 167 0.69 23.10 3.15
CA LEU A 167 0.14 24.45 3.13
C LEU A 167 -1.05 24.60 4.09
N TRP A 168 -1.95 23.59 4.17
CA TRP A 168 -3.05 23.58 5.15
C TRP A 168 -2.57 23.57 6.61
N ASP A 169 -1.37 23.04 6.87
CA ASP A 169 -0.77 23.06 8.21
C ASP A 169 0.00 24.34 8.53
N SER A 170 0.23 25.18 7.55
CA SER A 170 0.95 26.45 7.73
C SER A 170 0.03 27.56 8.25
N ASP A 171 0.63 28.59 8.82
CA ASP A 171 -0.08 29.79 9.25
C ASP A 171 -0.69 30.58 8.07
N GLU A 172 -0.27 30.27 6.84
CA GLU A 172 -0.75 30.88 5.61
C GLU A 172 -2.11 30.36 5.15
N ALA A 173 -2.54 29.19 5.67
CA ALA A 173 -3.79 28.54 5.25
C ALA A 173 -5.01 29.46 5.32
N GLY A 174 -5.06 30.35 6.33
CA GLY A 174 -6.16 31.32 6.51
C GLY A 174 -6.21 32.45 5.48
N SER A 175 -5.13 32.65 4.72
CA SER A 175 -5.02 33.69 3.68
C SER A 175 -5.15 33.15 2.25
N MET A 176 -5.33 31.83 2.09
CA MET A 176 -5.43 31.19 0.77
C MET A 176 -6.70 31.57 0.05
N VAL A 177 -6.58 31.90 -1.22
CA VAL A 177 -7.71 32.09 -2.14
C VAL A 177 -7.85 30.81 -2.98
N LEU A 178 -9.03 30.20 -2.92
CA LEU A 178 -9.33 29.05 -3.76
C LEU A 178 -9.41 29.47 -5.22
N ALA A 179 -8.63 28.85 -6.07
CA ALA A 179 -8.70 29.00 -7.51
C ALA A 179 -9.02 27.64 -8.16
N LEU A 180 -9.78 27.68 -9.26
CA LEU A 180 -9.99 26.48 -10.07
C LEU A 180 -8.68 26.11 -10.75
N HIS A 181 -8.38 24.80 -10.75
CA HIS A 181 -7.26 24.30 -11.52
C HIS A 181 -7.51 24.58 -13.01
N PRO A 182 -6.50 25.07 -13.78
CA PRO A 182 -6.71 25.44 -15.18
C PRO A 182 -7.14 24.28 -16.09
N ASP A 183 -6.93 23.05 -15.65
CA ASP A 183 -7.25 21.83 -16.42
C ASP A 183 -8.56 21.13 -15.94
N LEU A 184 -9.41 21.82 -15.16
CA LEU A 184 -10.72 21.33 -14.73
C LEU A 184 -11.83 21.79 -15.70
#